data_85a3105925ce55dce2ca06231ef1bbaa
#
_entry.id   85a3105925ce55dce2ca06231ef1bbaa
#
_cell.length_a   1.000
_cell.length_b   1.000
_cell.length_c   1.000
_cell.angle_alpha   90.00
_cell.angle_beta   90.00
_cell.angle_gamma   90.00
#
_symmetry.space_group_name_H-M   'P 1'
#
loop_
_entity.id
_entity.type
_entity.pdbx_description
1 polymer ?
#
loop_
_entity_poly.entity_id
_entity_poly.type
_entity_poly.pdbx_seq_one_letter_code
_entity_poly.pdbx_strand_id
1 'polypeptide(L)'
;MAKELKKVNVVTVGVGFTGGIALAECAKAGLSVVGLERGDRRGVEDFQDIHDEWRYAVNYGLMQDLSKETITFRNTEEMRALPMRKLGSFLLGDGLGGAGVHWNGMNFRFSPYDFQIKTMTDERYGKNKLGKEYILQDYPLTYDEMEPYYTAFEMALGVAGEPGYFGGKRSKPYAMPPLVKTPVLSKFETAAKQTGCHPYMIPAAIASEPYTTPDGVTHNPCMYCGFCERFGCEYDAKAEPNNTFIPVAEKTGNCEIRCNANVVEILKKGNKVTGVRYIDTLTLEEFIQPADVVVLSSYVMNNAKLLMVSKIGKQYDPKTGQGTLGRGYCYQITPGATLFFEEPMNLFAGAGALGMCYDDFNADNFDHSDLKFIHGGVISLTQTGKRPIESNATPPGTRAWGSEFKKAAAYNFNRSLGIGAQGASIAYKANYLSLDKTYKDAYGLPLLRMTYNFTDQDRALFDYITKKIEEVAKAMNPKAMVSKPSPKDYNIVPYQTTHNTGGTITGKSPEDSVVNS
;
A
#
# COMPACT_ATOMS: atom_id res chain seq x y z
N MET A 1 -9.16 3.61 -36.66
CA MET A 1 -10.36 3.02 -36.00
C MET A 1 -9.87 1.89 -35.12
N ALA A 2 -10.34 1.83 -33.87
CA ALA A 2 -9.97 0.76 -32.94
C ALA A 2 -10.39 -0.62 -33.49
N LYS A 3 -9.49 -1.61 -33.33
CA LYS A 3 -9.73 -3.00 -33.75
C LYS A 3 -10.54 -3.73 -32.69
N GLU A 4 -11.71 -4.22 -33.06
CA GLU A 4 -12.53 -5.02 -32.13
C GLU A 4 -12.03 -6.47 -32.06
N LEU A 5 -11.91 -7.00 -30.84
CA LEU A 5 -11.42 -8.33 -30.54
C LEU A 5 -12.58 -9.28 -30.19
N LYS A 6 -12.26 -10.58 -30.11
CA LYS A 6 -13.24 -11.60 -29.67
C LYS A 6 -13.70 -11.32 -28.24
N LYS A 7 -15.01 -11.38 -28.02
CA LYS A 7 -15.60 -11.22 -26.69
C LYS A 7 -15.15 -12.33 -25.73
N VAL A 8 -14.90 -11.94 -24.46
CA VAL A 8 -14.59 -12.83 -23.34
C VAL A 8 -15.62 -12.68 -22.21
N ASN A 9 -15.60 -13.59 -21.22
CA ASN A 9 -16.47 -13.48 -20.05
C ASN A 9 -15.99 -12.36 -19.13
N VAL A 10 -14.69 -12.30 -18.82
CA VAL A 10 -14.15 -11.34 -17.88
C VAL A 10 -12.92 -10.65 -18.48
N VAL A 11 -12.82 -9.33 -18.31
CA VAL A 11 -11.60 -8.58 -18.52
C VAL A 11 -11.18 -7.91 -17.20
N THR A 12 -9.90 -8.05 -16.82
CA THR A 12 -9.32 -7.31 -15.69
C THR A 12 -8.48 -6.16 -16.20
N VAL A 13 -8.62 -4.99 -15.58
CA VAL A 13 -7.85 -3.78 -15.88
C VAL A 13 -6.80 -3.61 -14.79
N GLY A 14 -5.53 -3.91 -15.13
CA GLY A 14 -4.42 -4.03 -14.22
C GLY A 14 -4.27 -5.47 -13.69
N VAL A 15 -3.03 -5.99 -13.71
CA VAL A 15 -2.69 -7.37 -13.33
C VAL A 15 -1.69 -7.38 -12.17
N GLY A 16 -2.06 -6.71 -11.06
CA GLY A 16 -1.44 -6.83 -9.75
C GLY A 16 -2.11 -7.94 -8.92
N PHE A 17 -2.02 -7.89 -7.58
CA PHE A 17 -2.66 -8.90 -6.70
C PHE A 17 -4.16 -9.04 -6.98
N THR A 18 -4.92 -7.96 -6.94
CA THR A 18 -6.39 -8.02 -7.13
C THR A 18 -6.76 -8.56 -8.51
N GLY A 19 -6.08 -8.08 -9.57
CA GLY A 19 -6.32 -8.57 -10.93
C GLY A 19 -5.89 -10.02 -11.11
N GLY A 20 -4.75 -10.41 -10.56
CA GLY A 20 -4.26 -11.78 -10.58
C GLY A 20 -5.20 -12.77 -9.89
N ILE A 21 -5.76 -12.39 -8.72
CA ILE A 21 -6.78 -13.20 -8.02
C ILE A 21 -8.02 -13.36 -8.89
N ALA A 22 -8.54 -12.26 -9.44
CA ALA A 22 -9.73 -12.32 -10.28
C ALA A 22 -9.52 -13.20 -11.53
N LEU A 23 -8.34 -13.08 -12.18
CA LEU A 23 -7.97 -13.95 -13.30
C LEU A 23 -7.90 -15.41 -12.88
N ALA A 24 -7.21 -15.73 -11.79
CA ALA A 24 -7.04 -17.10 -11.31
C ALA A 24 -8.37 -17.75 -10.97
N GLU A 25 -9.21 -17.09 -10.16
CA GLU A 25 -10.48 -17.65 -9.73
C GLU A 25 -11.48 -17.81 -10.88
N CYS A 26 -11.60 -16.82 -11.76
CA CYS A 26 -12.47 -16.91 -12.93
C CYS A 26 -11.99 -17.96 -13.94
N ALA A 27 -10.67 -18.06 -14.19
CA ALA A 27 -10.11 -19.06 -15.10
C ALA A 27 -10.25 -20.48 -14.57
N LYS A 28 -10.05 -20.71 -13.26
CA LYS A 28 -10.32 -22.01 -12.60
C LYS A 28 -11.79 -22.41 -12.70
N ALA A 29 -12.70 -21.43 -12.69
CA ALA A 29 -14.14 -21.66 -12.89
C ALA A 29 -14.53 -21.93 -14.38
N GLY A 30 -13.57 -22.01 -15.30
CA GLY A 30 -13.80 -22.29 -16.72
C GLY A 30 -14.24 -21.09 -17.56
N LEU A 31 -14.18 -19.87 -17.01
CA LEU A 31 -14.49 -18.66 -17.74
C LEU A 31 -13.31 -18.23 -18.63
N SER A 32 -13.61 -17.68 -19.83
CA SER A 32 -12.59 -17.04 -20.65
C SER A 32 -12.24 -15.69 -20.06
N VAL A 33 -10.97 -15.47 -19.73
CA VAL A 33 -10.52 -14.24 -19.05
C VAL A 33 -9.36 -13.58 -19.80
N VAL A 34 -9.33 -12.25 -19.78
CA VAL A 34 -8.24 -11.44 -20.34
C VAL A 34 -7.75 -10.46 -19.27
N GLY A 35 -6.46 -10.49 -18.96
CA GLY A 35 -5.79 -9.48 -18.16
C GLY A 35 -5.13 -8.43 -19.05
N LEU A 36 -5.42 -7.15 -18.81
CA LEU A 36 -4.80 -6.02 -19.50
C LEU A 36 -3.87 -5.29 -18.54
N GLU A 37 -2.57 -5.34 -18.80
CA GLU A 37 -1.53 -4.67 -18.02
C GLU A 37 -0.84 -3.62 -18.89
N ARG A 38 -0.69 -2.39 -18.37
CA ARG A 38 -0.12 -1.27 -19.14
C ARG A 38 1.38 -1.36 -19.38
N GLY A 39 2.11 -2.00 -18.46
CA GLY A 39 3.55 -2.16 -18.55
C GLY A 39 3.98 -3.50 -19.15
N ASP A 40 5.27 -3.73 -19.14
CA ASP A 40 5.90 -4.91 -19.73
C ASP A 40 5.61 -6.19 -18.93
N ARG A 41 5.78 -7.34 -19.59
CA ARG A 41 5.83 -8.63 -18.92
C ARG A 41 7.11 -8.72 -18.09
N ARG A 42 6.97 -9.22 -16.86
CA ARG A 42 8.08 -9.48 -15.93
C ARG A 42 7.82 -10.77 -15.19
N GLY A 43 8.90 -11.52 -14.95
CA GLY A 43 8.92 -12.74 -14.15
C GLY A 43 10.02 -12.69 -13.11
N VAL A 44 10.15 -13.75 -12.30
CA VAL A 44 11.22 -13.89 -11.30
C VAL A 44 12.61 -13.89 -11.98
N GLU A 45 12.69 -14.43 -13.19
CA GLU A 45 13.89 -14.49 -14.03
C GLU A 45 14.47 -13.12 -14.37
N ASP A 46 13.65 -12.06 -14.37
CA ASP A 46 14.09 -10.69 -14.66
C ASP A 46 14.81 -10.02 -13.47
N PHE A 47 14.82 -10.67 -12.30
CA PHE A 47 15.38 -10.12 -11.06
C PHE A 47 16.61 -10.86 -10.55
N GLN A 48 17.12 -11.86 -11.30
CA GLN A 48 18.29 -12.64 -10.91
C GLN A 48 19.55 -11.77 -10.89
N ASP A 49 20.34 -11.90 -9.83
CA ASP A 49 21.61 -11.18 -9.58
C ASP A 49 21.53 -9.66 -9.66
N ILE A 50 20.33 -9.07 -9.51
CA ILE A 50 20.14 -7.61 -9.68
C ILE A 50 19.82 -6.93 -8.34
N HIS A 51 20.85 -6.66 -7.54
CA HIS A 51 20.76 -5.86 -6.32
C HIS A 51 21.25 -4.40 -6.57
N ASP A 52 20.75 -3.77 -7.62
CA ASP A 52 21.11 -2.41 -8.00
C ASP A 52 20.27 -1.38 -7.23
N GLU A 53 20.83 -0.90 -6.13
CA GLU A 53 20.20 0.13 -5.28
C GLU A 53 19.93 1.42 -6.04
N TRP A 54 20.84 1.84 -6.92
CA TRP A 54 20.69 3.08 -7.69
C TRP A 54 19.51 3.00 -8.66
N ARG A 55 19.42 1.90 -9.41
CA ARG A 55 18.34 1.68 -10.37
C ARG A 55 16.98 1.54 -9.70
N TYR A 56 16.87 0.68 -8.69
CA TYR A 56 15.57 0.27 -8.14
C TYR A 56 15.12 1.12 -6.95
N ALA A 57 16.01 1.39 -5.98
CA ALA A 57 15.63 2.09 -4.77
C ALA A 57 15.68 3.62 -4.90
N VAL A 58 16.64 4.15 -5.67
CA VAL A 58 16.82 5.60 -5.83
C VAL A 58 16.07 6.14 -7.05
N ASN A 59 16.17 5.47 -8.20
CA ASN A 59 15.53 5.90 -9.45
C ASN A 59 14.18 5.21 -9.73
N TYR A 60 13.70 4.34 -8.81
CA TYR A 60 12.38 3.72 -8.92
C TYR A 60 12.17 2.94 -10.23
N GLY A 61 13.13 2.08 -10.60
CA GLY A 61 13.16 1.42 -11.91
C GLY A 61 11.99 0.47 -12.22
N LEU A 62 11.20 0.08 -11.22
CA LEU A 62 9.98 -0.73 -11.39
C LEU A 62 8.69 0.09 -11.33
N MET A 63 8.78 1.40 -11.13
CA MET A 63 7.61 2.29 -11.00
C MET A 63 7.28 2.96 -12.33
N GLN A 64 6.07 3.50 -12.39
CA GLN A 64 5.54 4.14 -13.59
C GLN A 64 6.43 5.30 -14.08
N ASP A 65 6.49 5.45 -15.39
CA ASP A 65 7.16 6.56 -16.06
C ASP A 65 6.31 7.83 -15.94
N LEU A 66 6.76 8.77 -15.09
CA LEU A 66 6.07 10.03 -14.85
C LEU A 66 6.09 10.99 -16.05
N SER A 67 6.92 10.72 -17.07
CA SER A 67 6.89 11.48 -18.32
C SER A 67 5.67 11.13 -19.20
N LYS A 68 5.17 9.90 -19.08
CA LYS A 68 3.98 9.43 -19.78
C LYS A 68 2.68 9.75 -19.03
N GLU A 69 2.68 9.47 -17.73
CA GLU A 69 1.54 9.72 -16.84
C GLU A 69 1.99 10.14 -15.44
N THR A 70 1.39 11.20 -14.93
CA THR A 70 1.56 11.70 -13.58
C THR A 70 0.21 12.19 -13.05
N ILE A 71 0.22 12.83 -11.88
CA ILE A 71 -0.94 13.52 -11.32
C ILE A 71 -0.67 15.02 -11.17
N THR A 72 -1.71 15.84 -11.11
CA THR A 72 -1.59 17.20 -10.60
C THR A 72 -1.91 17.20 -9.11
N PHE A 73 -1.16 18.00 -8.34
CA PHE A 73 -1.27 18.06 -6.89
C PHE A 73 -1.46 19.49 -6.39
N ARG A 74 -2.25 19.63 -5.32
CA ARG A 74 -2.42 20.83 -4.50
C ARG A 74 -2.86 20.43 -3.08
N ASN A 75 -2.49 21.24 -2.08
CA ASN A 75 -2.93 20.99 -0.70
C ASN A 75 -4.36 21.45 -0.44
N THR A 76 -4.80 22.55 -1.07
CA THR A 76 -6.17 23.09 -0.89
C THR A 76 -6.79 23.48 -2.23
N GLU A 77 -8.11 23.72 -2.25
CA GLU A 77 -8.84 24.07 -3.48
C GLU A 77 -8.39 25.40 -4.08
N GLU A 78 -7.95 26.33 -3.25
CA GLU A 78 -7.50 27.67 -3.65
C GLU A 78 -6.14 27.65 -4.34
N MET A 79 -5.34 26.63 -4.10
CA MET A 79 -4.02 26.49 -4.70
C MET A 79 -4.12 26.01 -6.14
N ARG A 80 -3.20 26.46 -6.98
CA ARG A 80 -3.04 25.91 -8.33
C ARG A 80 -2.46 24.50 -8.27
N ALA A 81 -3.14 23.53 -8.86
CA ALA A 81 -2.59 22.19 -9.04
C ALA A 81 -1.57 22.17 -10.18
N LEU A 82 -0.43 21.53 -9.96
CA LEU A 82 0.64 21.40 -10.94
C LEU A 82 1.01 19.93 -11.16
N PRO A 83 1.41 19.53 -12.39
CA PRO A 83 1.89 18.19 -12.65
C PRO A 83 3.15 17.88 -11.83
N MET A 84 3.17 16.74 -11.17
CA MET A 84 4.28 16.32 -10.34
C MET A 84 5.33 15.59 -11.16
N ARG A 85 6.60 15.91 -10.93
CA ARG A 85 7.74 15.24 -11.56
C ARG A 85 8.38 14.18 -10.66
N LYS A 86 7.97 14.12 -9.41
CA LYS A 86 8.39 13.13 -8.43
C LYS A 86 7.21 12.81 -7.51
N LEU A 87 6.91 11.54 -7.36
CA LEU A 87 5.82 11.01 -6.55
C LEU A 87 6.40 10.02 -5.53
N GLY A 88 7.10 10.50 -4.53
CA GLY A 88 7.69 9.65 -3.50
C GLY A 88 6.67 8.89 -2.66
N SER A 89 5.44 9.42 -2.57
CA SER A 89 4.33 8.77 -1.87
C SER A 89 3.55 7.76 -2.71
N PHE A 90 3.88 7.59 -3.99
CA PHE A 90 3.17 6.66 -4.88
C PHE A 90 4.19 5.82 -5.64
N LEU A 91 4.46 4.67 -5.12
CA LEU A 91 5.30 3.69 -5.81
C LEU A 91 4.41 2.79 -6.67
N LEU A 92 3.72 3.39 -7.64
CA LEU A 92 2.88 2.65 -8.58
C LEU A 92 3.77 1.76 -9.45
N GLY A 93 3.54 0.46 -9.38
CA GLY A 93 4.24 -0.50 -10.24
C GLY A 93 3.87 -0.30 -11.71
N ASP A 94 4.83 -0.48 -12.58
CA ASP A 94 4.64 -0.51 -14.03
C ASP A 94 5.16 -1.83 -14.57
N GLY A 95 4.27 -2.68 -15.05
CA GLY A 95 4.55 -4.03 -15.52
C GLY A 95 3.73 -5.11 -14.82
N LEU A 96 3.79 -6.32 -15.34
CA LEU A 96 3.05 -7.46 -14.84
C LEU A 96 3.34 -7.70 -13.35
N GLY A 97 2.28 -7.86 -12.57
CA GLY A 97 2.35 -7.96 -11.11
C GLY A 97 2.23 -6.62 -10.39
N GLY A 98 2.38 -5.49 -11.09
CA GLY A 98 2.20 -4.15 -10.54
C GLY A 98 3.07 -3.88 -9.31
N ALA A 99 2.51 -3.16 -8.33
CA ALA A 99 3.21 -2.87 -7.07
C ALA A 99 3.47 -4.12 -6.20
N GLY A 100 2.78 -5.23 -6.45
CA GLY A 100 3.01 -6.51 -5.78
C GLY A 100 4.39 -7.10 -6.03
N VAL A 101 5.08 -6.70 -7.11
CA VAL A 101 6.45 -7.13 -7.38
C VAL A 101 7.46 -6.48 -6.44
N HIS A 102 7.30 -5.20 -6.12
CA HIS A 102 8.29 -4.43 -5.37
C HIS A 102 7.85 -4.05 -3.95
N TRP A 103 6.76 -4.61 -3.44
CA TRP A 103 6.29 -4.39 -2.08
C TRP A 103 7.22 -5.03 -1.04
N ASN A 104 7.04 -4.68 0.23
CA ASN A 104 7.88 -5.20 1.31
C ASN A 104 7.44 -6.56 1.86
N GLY A 105 6.24 -7.03 1.54
CA GLY A 105 5.72 -8.31 1.99
C GLY A 105 4.97 -8.29 3.34
N MET A 106 4.76 -7.13 3.96
CA MET A 106 3.96 -7.06 5.20
C MET A 106 2.49 -7.36 4.92
N ASN A 107 1.89 -8.29 5.67
CA ASN A 107 0.53 -8.76 5.42
C ASN A 107 -0.32 -8.75 6.69
N PHE A 108 -0.74 -7.57 7.13
CA PHE A 108 -1.66 -7.40 8.25
C PHE A 108 -3.12 -7.63 7.82
N ARG A 109 -3.95 -8.07 8.78
CA ARG A 109 -5.41 -7.97 8.67
C ARG A 109 -5.90 -6.66 9.27
N PHE A 110 -6.95 -6.10 8.74
CA PHE A 110 -7.69 -5.05 9.44
C PHE A 110 -8.37 -5.63 10.70
N SER A 111 -8.57 -4.77 11.71
CA SER A 111 -9.27 -5.14 12.93
C SER A 111 -10.79 -5.12 12.72
N PRO A 112 -11.60 -5.76 13.59
CA PRO A 112 -13.06 -5.59 13.57
C PRO A 112 -13.52 -4.13 13.63
N TYR A 113 -12.77 -3.27 14.34
CA TYR A 113 -13.03 -1.84 14.41
C TYR A 113 -12.94 -1.15 13.04
N ASP A 114 -11.99 -1.51 12.19
CA ASP A 114 -11.84 -0.93 10.85
C ASP A 114 -13.07 -1.15 9.97
N PHE A 115 -13.77 -2.29 10.13
CA PHE A 115 -15.00 -2.60 9.40
C PHE A 115 -16.21 -1.83 9.93
N GLN A 116 -16.25 -1.50 11.21
CA GLN A 116 -17.36 -0.86 11.90
C GLN A 116 -16.94 0.45 12.59
N ILE A 117 -16.02 1.18 12.01
CA ILE A 117 -15.38 2.36 12.59
C ILE A 117 -16.39 3.43 13.02
N LYS A 118 -17.43 3.65 12.23
CA LYS A 118 -18.48 4.63 12.58
C LYS A 118 -19.32 4.15 13.74
N THR A 119 -19.88 2.94 13.65
CA THR A 119 -20.76 2.37 14.68
C THR A 119 -20.05 2.28 16.01
N MET A 120 -18.87 1.67 16.06
CA MET A 120 -18.10 1.50 17.30
C MET A 120 -17.62 2.84 17.90
N THR A 121 -17.25 3.80 17.06
CA THR A 121 -16.89 5.15 17.52
C THR A 121 -18.11 5.86 18.12
N ASP A 122 -19.26 5.84 17.45
CA ASP A 122 -20.49 6.48 17.92
C ASP A 122 -20.99 5.86 19.23
N GLU A 123 -20.90 4.55 19.39
CA GLU A 123 -21.30 3.82 20.61
C GLU A 123 -20.38 4.13 21.80
N ARG A 124 -19.05 4.15 21.58
CA ARG A 124 -18.09 4.29 22.67
C ARG A 124 -17.82 5.75 23.06
N TYR A 125 -17.75 6.65 22.07
CA TYR A 125 -17.34 8.06 22.29
C TYR A 125 -18.43 9.08 21.94
N GLY A 126 -19.60 8.62 21.50
CA GLY A 126 -20.73 9.46 21.11
C GLY A 126 -20.66 9.97 19.67
N LYS A 127 -21.82 10.27 19.12
CA LYS A 127 -21.97 10.87 17.80
C LYS A 127 -21.25 12.22 17.77
N ASN A 128 -20.49 12.48 16.72
CA ASN A 128 -19.68 13.69 16.52
C ASN A 128 -18.37 13.75 17.35
N LYS A 129 -17.80 12.62 17.74
CA LYS A 129 -16.44 12.56 18.32
C LYS A 129 -15.43 13.30 17.43
N LEU A 130 -15.53 13.13 16.11
CA LEU A 130 -14.89 13.98 15.10
C LEU A 130 -15.92 14.97 14.53
N GLY A 131 -15.46 16.12 14.07
CA GLY A 131 -16.30 17.13 13.44
C GLY A 131 -16.99 16.61 12.17
N LYS A 132 -18.13 17.23 11.80
CA LYS A 132 -18.95 16.85 10.63
C LYS A 132 -18.25 16.91 9.26
N GLU A 133 -17.06 17.47 9.20
CA GLU A 133 -16.23 17.52 7.98
C GLU A 133 -15.51 16.18 7.72
N TYR A 134 -15.40 15.32 8.73
CA TYR A 134 -14.88 13.97 8.58
C TYR A 134 -15.96 13.03 8.03
N ILE A 135 -15.53 12.07 7.23
CA ILE A 135 -16.39 11.05 6.62
C ILE A 135 -16.10 9.74 7.34
N LEU A 136 -16.94 9.43 8.34
CA LEU A 136 -16.92 8.14 9.01
C LEU A 136 -18.02 7.27 8.44
N GLN A 137 -17.63 6.07 7.99
CA GLN A 137 -18.54 5.13 7.35
C GLN A 137 -18.08 3.71 7.64
N ASP A 138 -19.02 2.85 8.01
CA ASP A 138 -18.75 1.42 8.14
C ASP A 138 -18.60 0.77 6.77
N TYR A 139 -17.77 -0.27 6.71
CA TYR A 139 -17.77 -1.15 5.56
C TYR A 139 -19.13 -1.86 5.42
N PRO A 140 -19.54 -2.25 4.21
CA PRO A 140 -20.76 -3.01 4.02
C PRO A 140 -20.65 -4.47 4.50
N LEU A 141 -19.44 -4.91 4.84
CA LEU A 141 -19.09 -6.24 5.36
C LEU A 141 -18.48 -6.12 6.75
N THR A 142 -18.63 -7.15 7.55
CA THR A 142 -17.97 -7.28 8.86
C THR A 142 -16.63 -8.00 8.75
N TYR A 143 -15.83 -7.95 9.82
CA TYR A 143 -14.60 -8.75 9.91
C TYR A 143 -14.87 -10.26 9.77
N ASP A 144 -15.93 -10.77 10.42
CA ASP A 144 -16.25 -12.19 10.41
C ASP A 144 -16.66 -12.69 9.01
N GLU A 145 -17.33 -11.85 8.21
CA GLU A 145 -17.64 -12.14 6.81
C GLU A 145 -16.37 -12.13 5.93
N MET A 146 -15.38 -11.29 6.26
CA MET A 146 -14.10 -11.20 5.54
C MET A 146 -13.06 -12.23 5.99
N GLU A 147 -13.17 -12.79 7.17
CA GLU A 147 -12.18 -13.70 7.76
C GLU A 147 -11.83 -14.90 6.87
N PRO A 148 -12.80 -15.62 6.27
CA PRO A 148 -12.49 -16.72 5.36
C PRO A 148 -11.63 -16.32 4.15
N TYR A 149 -11.86 -15.11 3.63
CA TYR A 149 -11.10 -14.58 2.49
C TYR A 149 -9.69 -14.14 2.90
N TYR A 150 -9.52 -13.55 4.10
CA TYR A 150 -8.20 -13.30 4.68
C TYR A 150 -7.42 -14.61 4.82
N THR A 151 -8.04 -15.64 5.36
CA THR A 151 -7.41 -16.95 5.52
C THR A 151 -7.03 -17.55 4.17
N ALA A 152 -7.92 -17.51 3.17
CA ALA A 152 -7.62 -18.02 1.83
C ALA A 152 -6.45 -17.26 1.18
N PHE A 153 -6.45 -15.92 1.29
CA PHE A 153 -5.37 -15.08 0.76
C PHE A 153 -4.02 -15.36 1.44
N GLU A 154 -4.00 -15.45 2.77
CA GLU A 154 -2.78 -15.78 3.52
C GLU A 154 -2.20 -17.14 3.16
N MET A 155 -3.07 -18.17 2.96
CA MET A 155 -2.63 -19.48 2.50
C MET A 155 -2.11 -19.45 1.06
N ALA A 156 -2.75 -18.69 0.17
CA ALA A 156 -2.32 -18.56 -1.22
C ALA A 156 -0.98 -17.82 -1.36
N LEU A 157 -0.65 -16.93 -0.43
CA LEU A 157 0.63 -16.22 -0.38
C LEU A 157 1.71 -16.96 0.45
N GLY A 158 1.32 -17.97 1.25
CA GLY A 158 2.24 -18.56 2.22
C GLY A 158 2.69 -17.54 3.28
N VAL A 159 1.74 -16.88 3.97
CA VAL A 159 2.09 -15.88 4.99
C VAL A 159 2.69 -16.54 6.22
N ALA A 160 3.91 -16.16 6.57
CA ALA A 160 4.60 -16.53 7.81
C ALA A 160 4.23 -15.54 8.93
N GLY A 161 3.94 -16.03 10.14
CA GLY A 161 3.58 -15.13 11.22
C GLY A 161 3.13 -15.81 12.50
N GLU A 162 2.81 -14.97 13.48
CA GLU A 162 2.18 -15.32 14.73
C GLU A 162 1.04 -14.35 15.03
N PRO A 163 -0.02 -14.75 15.78
CA PRO A 163 -1.13 -13.86 16.08
C PRO A 163 -0.69 -12.73 17.02
N GLY A 164 -1.13 -11.50 16.75
CA GLY A 164 -1.00 -10.36 17.64
C GLY A 164 -1.98 -10.45 18.81
N TYR A 165 -1.74 -9.66 19.86
CA TYR A 165 -2.54 -9.66 21.08
C TYR A 165 -3.98 -9.15 20.84
N PHE A 166 -4.14 -8.09 20.06
CA PHE A 166 -5.42 -7.45 19.76
C PHE A 166 -6.04 -7.89 18.42
N GLY A 167 -5.44 -8.87 17.76
CA GLY A 167 -5.91 -9.34 16.45
C GLY A 167 -7.33 -9.91 16.48
N GLY A 168 -8.07 -9.76 15.39
CA GLY A 168 -9.36 -10.41 15.19
C GLY A 168 -9.24 -11.95 15.21
N LYS A 169 -10.37 -12.62 15.49
CA LYS A 169 -10.42 -14.08 15.50
C LYS A 169 -9.92 -14.67 14.16
N ARG A 170 -9.18 -15.75 14.23
CA ARG A 170 -8.63 -16.47 13.08
C ARG A 170 -9.22 -17.89 13.04
N SER A 171 -9.66 -18.33 11.86
CA SER A 171 -10.14 -19.71 11.65
C SER A 171 -8.98 -20.72 11.47
N LYS A 172 -7.81 -20.24 11.00
CA LYS A 172 -6.60 -21.04 10.83
C LYS A 172 -5.36 -20.28 11.33
N PRO A 173 -4.30 -20.99 11.76
CA PRO A 173 -3.00 -20.38 12.00
C PRO A 173 -2.42 -19.81 10.69
N TYR A 174 -1.33 -19.08 10.77
CA TYR A 174 -0.55 -18.68 9.60
C TYR A 174 0.00 -19.91 8.86
N ALA A 175 0.32 -19.75 7.57
CA ALA A 175 0.81 -20.82 6.72
C ALA A 175 2.16 -21.38 7.18
N MET A 176 3.00 -20.51 7.76
CA MET A 176 4.34 -20.84 8.23
C MET A 176 4.64 -20.11 9.55
N PRO A 177 5.63 -20.59 10.34
CA PRO A 177 6.12 -19.86 11.51
C PRO A 177 6.69 -18.49 11.10
N PRO A 178 6.83 -17.54 12.05
CA PRO A 178 7.39 -16.22 11.76
C PRO A 178 8.80 -16.29 11.18
N LEU A 179 9.22 -15.22 10.50
CA LEU A 179 10.62 -15.02 10.13
C LEU A 179 11.55 -15.03 11.35
N VAL A 180 12.85 -15.24 11.14
CA VAL A 180 13.84 -15.38 12.22
C VAL A 180 13.88 -14.12 13.11
N LYS A 181 13.66 -14.29 14.41
CA LYS A 181 13.83 -13.23 15.40
C LYS A 181 15.32 -12.94 15.62
N THR A 182 15.76 -11.76 15.19
CA THR A 182 17.15 -11.32 15.32
C THR A 182 17.43 -10.68 16.71
N PRO A 183 18.71 -10.52 17.13
CA PRO A 183 19.04 -9.88 18.39
C PRO A 183 18.47 -8.45 18.52
N VAL A 184 18.40 -7.67 17.45
CA VAL A 184 17.82 -6.33 17.48
C VAL A 184 16.32 -6.35 17.68
N LEU A 185 15.61 -7.32 17.12
CA LEU A 185 14.17 -7.54 17.36
C LEU A 185 13.92 -7.99 18.81
N SER A 186 14.77 -8.86 19.38
CA SER A 186 14.70 -9.25 20.79
C SER A 186 14.96 -8.06 21.73
N LYS A 187 15.86 -7.13 21.36
CA LYS A 187 16.08 -5.88 22.11
C LYS A 187 14.82 -4.98 22.08
N PHE A 188 14.16 -4.87 20.93
CA PHE A 188 12.90 -4.15 20.79
C PHE A 188 11.76 -4.82 21.56
N GLU A 189 11.65 -6.15 21.51
CA GLU A 189 10.66 -6.92 22.27
C GLU A 189 10.77 -6.63 23.77
N THR A 190 12.00 -6.68 24.29
CA THR A 190 12.26 -6.39 25.70
C THR A 190 11.83 -4.97 26.08
N ALA A 191 12.20 -3.98 25.25
CA ALA A 191 11.84 -2.58 25.47
C ALA A 191 10.32 -2.35 25.41
N ALA A 192 9.63 -2.94 24.44
CA ALA A 192 8.18 -2.83 24.31
C ALA A 192 7.45 -3.46 25.51
N LYS A 193 7.89 -4.64 25.97
CA LYS A 193 7.34 -5.28 27.19
C LYS A 193 7.58 -4.43 28.45
N GLN A 194 8.72 -3.77 28.56
CA GLN A 194 9.01 -2.85 29.68
C GLN A 194 8.08 -1.62 29.69
N THR A 195 7.56 -1.22 28.53
CA THR A 195 6.57 -0.13 28.42
C THR A 195 5.12 -0.63 28.53
N GLY A 196 4.91 -1.91 28.83
CA GLY A 196 3.59 -2.52 29.01
C GLY A 196 2.90 -2.91 27.70
N CYS A 197 3.62 -2.92 26.56
CA CYS A 197 3.07 -3.29 25.28
C CYS A 197 3.24 -4.79 24.94
N HIS A 198 2.49 -5.28 23.96
CA HIS A 198 2.37 -6.67 23.56
C HIS A 198 3.00 -6.93 22.18
N PRO A 199 4.35 -6.96 22.08
CA PRO A 199 5.03 -7.11 20.80
C PRO A 199 4.88 -8.52 20.20
N TYR A 200 4.78 -8.58 18.88
CA TYR A 200 4.76 -9.81 18.07
C TYR A 200 5.50 -9.61 16.75
N MET A 201 5.90 -10.72 16.11
CA MET A 201 6.57 -10.68 14.80
C MET A 201 5.59 -10.25 13.71
N ILE A 202 6.02 -9.34 12.84
CA ILE A 202 5.21 -8.84 11.71
C ILE A 202 4.81 -10.00 10.80
N PRO A 203 3.52 -10.15 10.45
CA PRO A 203 3.09 -11.15 9.46
C PRO A 203 3.69 -10.84 8.08
N ALA A 204 4.36 -11.82 7.50
CA ALA A 204 5.17 -11.68 6.30
C ALA A 204 4.69 -12.60 5.18
N ALA A 205 4.32 -12.04 4.04
CA ALA A 205 4.15 -12.80 2.80
C ALA A 205 5.53 -13.10 2.18
N ILE A 206 6.40 -13.66 3.00
CA ILE A 206 7.78 -14.07 2.69
C ILE A 206 8.00 -15.42 3.38
N ALA A 207 8.38 -16.42 2.60
CA ALA A 207 8.51 -17.77 3.09
C ALA A 207 9.63 -17.91 4.14
N SER A 208 9.29 -18.33 5.36
CA SER A 208 10.26 -18.62 6.44
C SER A 208 10.88 -20.00 6.29
N GLU A 209 10.20 -20.90 5.58
CA GLU A 209 10.59 -22.25 5.23
C GLU A 209 10.01 -22.62 3.86
N PRO A 210 10.41 -23.73 3.21
CA PRO A 210 9.80 -24.14 1.94
C PRO A 210 8.29 -24.32 2.10
N TYR A 211 7.51 -23.71 1.20
CA TYR A 211 6.05 -23.77 1.27
C TYR A 211 5.42 -24.01 -0.09
N THR A 212 4.46 -24.92 -0.13
CA THR A 212 3.62 -25.14 -1.32
C THR A 212 2.21 -24.65 -1.05
N THR A 213 1.73 -23.70 -1.86
CA THR A 213 0.40 -23.12 -1.75
C THR A 213 -0.71 -24.13 -2.07
N PRO A 214 -1.96 -23.87 -1.69
CA PRO A 214 -3.09 -24.74 -2.07
C PRO A 214 -3.26 -24.92 -3.58
N ASP A 215 -2.83 -23.98 -4.40
CA ASP A 215 -2.87 -24.05 -5.87
C ASP A 215 -1.61 -24.73 -6.47
N GLY A 216 -0.71 -25.28 -5.63
CA GLY A 216 0.45 -26.05 -6.06
C GLY A 216 1.65 -25.22 -6.51
N VAL A 217 1.71 -23.95 -6.14
CA VAL A 217 2.91 -23.11 -6.34
C VAL A 217 3.83 -23.26 -5.14
N THR A 218 5.14 -23.42 -5.38
CA THR A 218 6.14 -23.60 -4.32
C THR A 218 7.01 -22.36 -4.18
N HIS A 219 7.20 -21.89 -2.94
CA HIS A 219 8.10 -20.81 -2.57
C HIS A 219 9.34 -21.37 -1.85
N ASN A 220 10.49 -20.81 -2.19
CA ASN A 220 11.74 -21.11 -1.51
C ASN A 220 11.85 -20.32 -0.20
N PRO A 221 12.63 -20.76 0.80
CA PRO A 221 12.85 -19.99 2.02
C PRO A 221 13.63 -18.71 1.74
N CYS A 222 13.35 -17.67 2.51
CA CYS A 222 14.00 -16.38 2.40
C CYS A 222 15.50 -16.44 2.72
N MET A 223 16.32 -15.79 1.91
CA MET A 223 17.78 -15.69 2.08
C MET A 223 18.21 -14.45 2.89
N TYR A 224 17.26 -13.63 3.35
CA TYR A 224 17.52 -12.41 4.14
C TYR A 224 18.51 -11.44 3.48
N CYS A 225 18.46 -11.31 2.16
CA CYS A 225 19.38 -10.48 1.36
C CYS A 225 19.20 -8.96 1.58
N GLY A 226 18.04 -8.51 2.07
CA GLY A 226 17.76 -7.08 2.30
C GLY A 226 17.26 -6.30 1.07
N PHE A 227 16.86 -6.97 0.00
CA PHE A 227 16.42 -6.36 -1.27
C PHE A 227 14.98 -6.74 -1.61
N CYS A 228 14.02 -6.37 -0.75
CA CYS A 228 12.60 -6.64 -0.98
C CYS A 228 11.84 -5.42 -1.46
N GLU A 229 11.86 -4.34 -0.66
CA GLU A 229 11.13 -3.11 -0.97
C GLU A 229 11.77 -2.38 -2.14
N ARG A 230 10.99 -2.12 -3.16
CA ARG A 230 11.36 -1.55 -4.47
C ARG A 230 12.14 -2.49 -5.40
N PHE A 231 12.29 -3.77 -5.02
CA PHE A 231 12.94 -4.82 -5.80
C PHE A 231 11.99 -6.00 -6.03
N GLY A 232 12.16 -6.74 -7.12
CA GLY A 232 11.62 -8.09 -7.28
C GLY A 232 12.44 -9.11 -6.49
N CYS A 233 11.86 -10.25 -6.17
CA CYS A 233 12.54 -11.29 -5.41
C CYS A 233 13.16 -12.32 -6.35
N GLU A 234 14.50 -12.40 -6.40
CA GLU A 234 15.22 -13.38 -7.22
C GLU A 234 15.15 -14.83 -6.68
N TYR A 235 14.87 -14.97 -5.36
CA TYR A 235 14.83 -16.28 -4.68
C TYR A 235 13.45 -16.92 -4.68
N ASP A 236 12.43 -16.29 -5.24
CA ASP A 236 11.04 -16.75 -5.20
C ASP A 236 10.50 -17.00 -3.77
N ALA A 237 11.01 -16.23 -2.82
CA ALA A 237 10.66 -16.33 -1.41
C ALA A 237 9.57 -15.34 -0.98
N LYS A 238 9.56 -14.13 -1.59
CA LYS A 238 8.52 -13.12 -1.37
C LYS A 238 7.36 -13.40 -2.32
N ALA A 239 6.17 -13.54 -1.78
CA ALA A 239 4.96 -13.70 -2.59
C ALA A 239 4.70 -12.45 -3.44
N GLU A 240 4.59 -12.64 -4.73
CA GLU A 240 4.32 -11.64 -5.75
C GLU A 240 3.20 -12.16 -6.65
N PRO A 241 2.43 -11.31 -7.35
CA PRO A 241 1.43 -11.81 -8.29
C PRO A 241 2.02 -12.76 -9.34
N ASN A 242 3.28 -12.52 -9.74
CA ASN A 242 4.01 -13.26 -10.78
C ASN A 242 4.40 -14.68 -10.35
N ASN A 243 4.49 -14.93 -9.07
CA ASN A 243 4.81 -16.25 -8.50
C ASN A 243 3.70 -16.83 -7.63
N THR A 244 2.47 -16.28 -7.73
CA THR A 244 1.29 -16.79 -7.02
C THR A 244 0.11 -16.97 -7.99
N PHE A 245 -0.69 -15.95 -8.19
CA PHE A 245 -1.97 -16.04 -8.91
C PHE A 245 -1.82 -16.05 -10.43
N ILE A 246 -0.86 -15.35 -11.00
CA ILE A 246 -0.68 -15.25 -12.46
C ILE A 246 -0.34 -16.61 -13.07
N PRO A 247 0.65 -17.37 -12.57
CA PRO A 247 0.94 -18.71 -13.07
C PRO A 247 -0.24 -19.69 -12.93
N VAL A 248 -1.01 -19.57 -11.85
CA VAL A 248 -2.22 -20.37 -11.63
C VAL A 248 -3.27 -20.07 -12.70
N ALA A 249 -3.51 -18.79 -13.00
CA ALA A 249 -4.46 -18.39 -14.04
C ALA A 249 -4.03 -18.90 -15.43
N GLU A 250 -2.78 -18.69 -15.82
CA GLU A 250 -2.25 -19.10 -17.14
C GLU A 250 -2.27 -20.62 -17.32
N LYS A 251 -1.95 -21.38 -16.27
CA LYS A 251 -1.96 -22.86 -16.30
C LYS A 251 -3.33 -23.46 -16.63
N THR A 252 -4.43 -22.76 -16.39
CA THR A 252 -5.78 -23.24 -16.74
C THR A 252 -6.04 -23.33 -18.24
N GLY A 253 -5.30 -22.58 -19.07
CA GLY A 253 -5.56 -22.42 -20.50
C GLY A 253 -6.76 -21.51 -20.84
N ASN A 254 -7.46 -20.96 -19.83
CA ASN A 254 -8.62 -20.07 -20.01
C ASN A 254 -8.25 -18.59 -19.84
N CYS A 255 -6.99 -18.27 -19.56
CA CYS A 255 -6.47 -16.95 -19.27
C CYS A 255 -5.49 -16.47 -20.34
N GLU A 256 -5.71 -15.28 -20.88
CA GLU A 256 -4.75 -14.55 -21.70
C GLU A 256 -4.34 -13.25 -20.98
N ILE A 257 -3.03 -12.98 -20.90
CA ILE A 257 -2.51 -11.73 -20.34
C ILE A 257 -1.82 -10.94 -21.44
N ARG A 258 -2.30 -9.70 -21.67
CA ARG A 258 -1.74 -8.74 -22.62
C ARG A 258 -1.06 -7.62 -21.84
N CYS A 259 0.25 -7.60 -21.93
CA CYS A 259 1.08 -6.49 -21.47
C CYS A 259 1.13 -5.36 -22.50
N ASN A 260 1.64 -4.20 -22.09
CA ASN A 260 1.65 -2.98 -22.91
C ASN A 260 0.23 -2.54 -23.35
N ALA A 261 -0.80 -2.90 -22.59
CA ALA A 261 -2.21 -2.65 -22.88
C ALA A 261 -2.79 -1.62 -21.87
N ASN A 262 -2.67 -0.33 -22.21
CA ASN A 262 -3.16 0.75 -21.35
C ASN A 262 -4.65 1.00 -21.59
N VAL A 263 -5.50 0.63 -20.64
CA VAL A 263 -6.95 0.85 -20.73
C VAL A 263 -7.27 2.32 -20.53
N VAL A 264 -7.96 2.91 -21.51
CA VAL A 264 -8.27 4.35 -21.56
C VAL A 264 -9.76 4.65 -21.41
N GLU A 265 -10.62 3.64 -21.54
CA GLU A 265 -12.08 3.83 -21.43
C GLU A 265 -12.79 2.52 -21.10
N ILE A 266 -13.81 2.61 -20.23
CA ILE A 266 -14.79 1.55 -19.99
C ILE A 266 -15.97 1.81 -20.91
N LEU A 267 -16.29 0.85 -21.76
CA LEU A 267 -17.38 0.95 -22.73
C LEU A 267 -18.70 0.51 -22.10
N LYS A 268 -19.78 1.24 -22.42
CA LYS A 268 -21.13 0.92 -21.93
C LYS A 268 -22.21 1.18 -22.98
N LYS A 269 -23.29 0.42 -22.87
CA LYS A 269 -24.55 0.65 -23.61
C LYS A 269 -25.66 0.84 -22.59
N GLY A 270 -26.16 2.06 -22.48
CA GLY A 270 -27.02 2.45 -21.35
C GLY A 270 -26.29 2.28 -20.01
N ASN A 271 -26.86 1.53 -19.08
CA ASN A 271 -26.28 1.24 -17.77
C ASN A 271 -25.45 -0.05 -17.73
N LYS A 272 -25.30 -0.77 -18.84
CA LYS A 272 -24.56 -2.02 -18.91
C LYS A 272 -23.17 -1.78 -19.48
N VAL A 273 -22.13 -2.19 -18.76
CA VAL A 273 -20.75 -2.26 -19.28
C VAL A 273 -20.69 -3.35 -20.35
N THR A 274 -19.94 -3.08 -21.44
CA THR A 274 -19.81 -3.98 -22.60
C THR A 274 -18.38 -4.37 -22.90
N GLY A 275 -17.40 -3.79 -22.23
CA GLY A 275 -15.98 -4.05 -22.43
C GLY A 275 -15.13 -2.83 -22.13
N VAL A 276 -13.92 -2.80 -22.67
CA VAL A 276 -12.98 -1.70 -22.51
C VAL A 276 -12.32 -1.34 -23.85
N ARG A 277 -11.85 -0.10 -23.96
CA ARG A 277 -10.94 0.35 -25.01
C ARG A 277 -9.55 0.54 -24.40
N TYR A 278 -8.54 0.00 -25.04
CA TYR A 278 -7.15 0.15 -24.63
C TYR A 278 -6.25 0.55 -25.81
N ILE A 279 -5.09 1.09 -25.47
CA ILE A 279 -4.03 1.48 -26.40
C ILE A 279 -2.84 0.56 -26.12
N ASP A 280 -2.29 -0.04 -27.16
CA ASP A 280 -0.98 -0.66 -27.11
C ASP A 280 0.08 0.44 -26.93
N THR A 281 0.85 0.38 -25.83
CA THR A 281 1.77 1.46 -25.46
C THR A 281 3.03 1.53 -26.31
N LEU A 282 3.30 0.49 -27.12
CA LEU A 282 4.45 0.41 -28.02
C LEU A 282 4.09 0.88 -29.43
N THR A 283 2.93 0.45 -29.94
CA THR A 283 2.50 0.74 -31.32
C THR A 283 1.53 1.92 -31.41
N LEU A 284 0.90 2.31 -30.32
CA LEU A 284 -0.19 3.29 -30.23
C LEU A 284 -1.46 2.87 -30.98
N GLU A 285 -1.57 1.59 -31.35
CA GLU A 285 -2.79 1.05 -31.92
C GLU A 285 -3.90 0.94 -30.84
N GLU A 286 -5.14 1.20 -31.26
CA GLU A 286 -6.30 1.12 -30.39
C GLU A 286 -7.05 -0.20 -30.59
N PHE A 287 -7.48 -0.78 -29.48
CA PHE A 287 -8.24 -2.02 -29.44
C PHE A 287 -9.49 -1.88 -28.57
N ILE A 288 -10.56 -2.60 -28.95
CA ILE A 288 -11.75 -2.81 -28.15
C ILE A 288 -11.75 -4.29 -27.71
N GLN A 289 -11.79 -4.50 -26.39
CA GLN A 289 -11.99 -5.82 -25.81
C GLN A 289 -13.41 -5.91 -25.24
N PRO A 290 -14.36 -6.56 -25.95
CA PRO A 290 -15.68 -6.81 -25.41
C PRO A 290 -15.63 -7.85 -24.28
N ALA A 291 -16.45 -7.64 -23.24
CA ALA A 291 -16.56 -8.55 -22.10
C ALA A 291 -17.94 -8.50 -21.46
N ASP A 292 -18.32 -9.58 -20.73
CA ASP A 292 -19.52 -9.59 -19.92
C ASP A 292 -19.32 -8.86 -18.60
N VAL A 293 -18.11 -8.97 -18.02
CA VAL A 293 -17.70 -8.34 -16.76
C VAL A 293 -16.35 -7.64 -16.93
N VAL A 294 -16.23 -6.44 -16.35
CA VAL A 294 -14.99 -5.66 -16.27
C VAL A 294 -14.60 -5.52 -14.80
N VAL A 295 -13.44 -6.03 -14.43
CA VAL A 295 -12.85 -5.92 -13.08
C VAL A 295 -11.82 -4.80 -13.07
N LEU A 296 -12.04 -3.77 -12.24
CA LEU A 296 -11.09 -2.66 -12.07
C LEU A 296 -10.10 -2.98 -10.95
N SER A 297 -8.86 -3.18 -11.30
CA SER A 297 -7.76 -3.55 -10.40
C SER A 297 -6.45 -2.78 -10.69
N SER A 298 -6.59 -1.58 -11.28
CA SER A 298 -5.46 -0.75 -11.72
C SER A 298 -4.97 0.24 -10.65
N TYR A 299 -5.18 -0.05 -9.38
CA TYR A 299 -4.92 0.83 -8.23
C TYR A 299 -6.01 1.89 -8.01
N VAL A 300 -6.22 2.28 -6.73
CA VAL A 300 -7.34 3.14 -6.32
C VAL A 300 -7.43 4.45 -7.10
N MET A 301 -6.31 5.12 -7.36
CA MET A 301 -6.28 6.40 -8.09
C MET A 301 -6.60 6.21 -9.57
N ASN A 302 -6.02 5.19 -10.20
CA ASN A 302 -6.27 4.88 -11.60
C ASN A 302 -7.69 4.37 -11.81
N ASN A 303 -8.24 3.57 -10.89
CA ASN A 303 -9.65 3.16 -10.91
C ASN A 303 -10.57 4.38 -10.88
N ALA A 304 -10.32 5.33 -9.97
CA ALA A 304 -11.09 6.57 -9.89
C ALA A 304 -10.98 7.40 -11.18
N LYS A 305 -9.76 7.58 -11.71
CA LYS A 305 -9.52 8.28 -13.00
C LYS A 305 -10.31 7.62 -14.14
N LEU A 306 -10.20 6.29 -14.27
CA LEU A 306 -10.83 5.55 -15.35
C LEU A 306 -12.37 5.63 -15.29
N LEU A 307 -12.97 5.54 -14.10
CA LEU A 307 -14.39 5.75 -13.91
C LEU A 307 -14.82 7.18 -14.30
N MET A 308 -14.04 8.20 -13.91
CA MET A 308 -14.31 9.60 -14.24
C MET A 308 -14.25 9.87 -15.76
N VAL A 309 -13.21 9.41 -16.44
CA VAL A 309 -13.06 9.61 -17.89
C VAL A 309 -14.11 8.82 -18.68
N SER A 310 -14.54 7.67 -18.18
CA SER A 310 -15.60 6.84 -18.76
C SER A 310 -17.02 7.31 -18.41
N LYS A 311 -17.15 8.39 -17.63
CA LYS A 311 -18.43 8.96 -17.18
C LYS A 311 -19.31 7.92 -16.46
N ILE A 312 -18.69 7.15 -15.56
CA ILE A 312 -19.34 6.16 -14.69
C ILE A 312 -19.31 6.69 -13.26
N GLY A 313 -20.48 6.77 -12.61
CA GLY A 313 -20.64 7.39 -11.30
C GLY A 313 -20.71 8.93 -11.35
N LYS A 314 -21.16 9.53 -10.26
CA LYS A 314 -21.24 11.00 -10.10
C LYS A 314 -19.98 11.51 -9.41
N GLN A 315 -19.21 12.33 -10.11
CA GLN A 315 -18.01 12.95 -9.54
C GLN A 315 -18.36 13.84 -8.35
N TYR A 316 -17.52 13.80 -7.34
CA TYR A 316 -17.66 14.62 -6.15
C TYR A 316 -17.40 16.10 -6.44
N ASP A 317 -18.31 16.94 -5.97
CA ASP A 317 -18.17 18.39 -5.96
C ASP A 317 -18.02 18.86 -4.50
N PRO A 318 -16.84 19.36 -4.08
CA PRO A 318 -16.60 19.78 -2.70
C PRO A 318 -17.43 21.01 -2.28
N LYS A 319 -17.91 21.83 -3.23
CA LYS A 319 -18.71 23.02 -2.96
C LYS A 319 -20.15 22.68 -2.59
N THR A 320 -20.72 21.70 -3.25
CA THR A 320 -22.12 21.29 -3.02
C THR A 320 -22.22 20.04 -2.13
N GLY A 321 -21.11 19.32 -1.93
CA GLY A 321 -21.05 18.03 -1.23
C GLY A 321 -21.69 16.87 -1.99
N GLN A 322 -22.11 17.09 -3.25
CA GLN A 322 -22.78 16.07 -4.06
C GLN A 322 -21.78 15.18 -4.80
N GLY A 323 -22.22 13.95 -5.07
CA GLY A 323 -21.40 12.93 -5.75
C GLY A 323 -20.50 12.18 -4.78
N THR A 324 -20.08 10.99 -5.19
CA THR A 324 -19.29 10.08 -4.37
C THR A 324 -17.94 9.74 -5.01
N LEU A 325 -17.86 9.75 -6.34
CA LEU A 325 -16.63 9.38 -7.06
C LEU A 325 -15.55 10.46 -6.89
N GLY A 326 -14.45 10.10 -6.29
CA GLY A 326 -13.34 10.97 -5.93
C GLY A 326 -13.39 11.51 -4.50
N ARG A 327 -14.50 11.32 -3.75
CA ARG A 327 -14.68 11.82 -2.40
C ARG A 327 -13.82 11.06 -1.39
N GLY A 328 -13.33 11.76 -0.36
CA GLY A 328 -12.72 11.17 0.81
C GLY A 328 -11.41 10.43 0.50
N TYR A 329 -10.60 10.98 -0.39
CA TYR A 329 -9.24 10.46 -0.57
C TYR A 329 -8.50 10.51 0.77
N CYS A 330 -7.87 9.41 1.13
CA CYS A 330 -7.07 9.26 2.33
C CYS A 330 -5.66 8.80 2.02
N TYR A 331 -4.78 9.08 2.96
CA TYR A 331 -3.40 8.62 2.95
C TYR A 331 -3.07 7.98 4.31
N GLN A 332 -1.87 8.18 4.81
CA GLN A 332 -1.41 7.63 6.09
C GLN A 332 -0.42 8.60 6.74
N ILE A 333 -0.37 8.62 8.07
CA ILE A 333 0.68 9.29 8.80
C ILE A 333 1.79 8.32 9.19
N THR A 334 3.04 8.81 9.21
CA THR A 334 4.22 7.97 9.50
C THR A 334 5.12 8.62 10.54
N PRO A 335 4.69 8.73 11.80
CA PRO A 335 5.57 9.15 12.89
C PRO A 335 6.71 8.16 13.06
N GLY A 336 7.83 8.62 13.60
CA GLY A 336 8.98 7.75 13.78
C GLY A 336 10.16 8.44 14.45
N ALA A 337 11.13 7.64 14.89
CA ALA A 337 12.38 8.11 15.47
C ALA A 337 13.56 7.30 14.93
N THR A 338 14.69 7.97 14.74
CA THR A 338 15.97 7.32 14.44
C THR A 338 16.79 7.28 15.72
N LEU A 339 17.27 6.11 16.08
CA LEU A 339 18.07 5.81 17.26
C LEU A 339 19.51 5.53 16.85
N PHE A 340 20.46 5.98 17.66
CA PHE A 340 21.89 5.77 17.46
C PHE A 340 22.49 5.07 18.68
N PHE A 341 23.34 4.06 18.44
CA PHE A 341 23.93 3.21 19.47
C PHE A 341 25.45 3.21 19.39
N GLU A 342 26.12 2.83 20.46
CA GLU A 342 27.57 2.59 20.46
C GLU A 342 27.91 1.24 19.81
N GLU A 343 27.09 0.22 20.08
CA GLU A 343 27.25 -1.12 19.51
C GLU A 343 26.65 -1.24 18.11
N PRO A 344 27.20 -2.10 17.25
CA PRO A 344 26.61 -2.43 15.96
C PRO A 344 25.25 -3.12 16.10
N MET A 345 24.27 -2.68 15.28
CA MET A 345 22.91 -3.25 15.24
C MET A 345 22.74 -4.32 14.13
N ASN A 346 23.68 -4.40 13.19
CA ASN A 346 23.73 -5.40 12.11
C ASN A 346 22.46 -5.48 11.26
N LEU A 347 21.93 -4.33 10.84
CA LEU A 347 20.72 -4.22 10.03
C LEU A 347 20.98 -4.27 8.51
N PHE A 348 22.19 -4.59 8.07
CA PHE A 348 22.53 -4.63 6.64
C PHE A 348 21.92 -5.82 5.91
N ALA A 349 21.65 -6.93 6.60
CA ALA A 349 20.87 -8.06 6.10
C ALA A 349 19.46 -8.02 6.68
N GLY A 350 18.49 -8.61 5.98
CA GLY A 350 17.11 -8.65 6.44
C GLY A 350 16.12 -9.02 5.34
N ALA A 351 14.85 -8.82 5.59
CA ALA A 351 13.78 -9.01 4.62
C ALA A 351 12.75 -7.90 4.77
N GLY A 352 11.97 -7.63 3.74
CA GLY A 352 11.05 -6.49 3.71
C GLY A 352 10.05 -6.45 4.87
N ALA A 353 9.54 -7.62 5.26
CA ALA A 353 8.63 -7.78 6.39
C ALA A 353 9.30 -8.37 7.64
N LEU A 354 10.64 -8.49 7.67
CA LEU A 354 11.34 -8.88 8.89
C LEU A 354 11.24 -7.74 9.90
N GLY A 355 10.49 -7.97 10.96
CA GLY A 355 10.26 -6.94 11.97
C GLY A 355 9.41 -7.45 13.11
N MET A 356 9.29 -6.59 14.11
CA MET A 356 8.42 -6.78 15.26
C MET A 356 7.57 -5.52 15.45
N CYS A 357 6.33 -5.71 15.83
CA CYS A 357 5.38 -4.61 16.04
C CYS A 357 4.52 -4.86 17.27
N TYR A 358 3.80 -3.83 17.68
CA TYR A 358 2.69 -3.92 18.62
C TYR A 358 1.59 -2.95 18.21
N ASP A 359 0.37 -3.32 18.50
CA ASP A 359 -0.85 -2.63 18.12
C ASP A 359 -1.69 -2.13 19.31
N ASP A 360 -1.05 -1.99 20.48
CA ASP A 360 -1.66 -1.45 21.70
C ASP A 360 -2.26 -0.05 21.50
N PHE A 361 -1.68 0.74 20.60
CA PHE A 361 -2.13 2.10 20.26
C PHE A 361 -2.74 2.16 18.85
N ASN A 362 -3.34 1.06 18.38
CA ASN A 362 -4.02 0.98 17.09
C ASN A 362 -5.54 0.78 17.28
N ALA A 363 -6.31 1.12 16.25
CA ALA A 363 -7.76 0.93 16.24
C ALA A 363 -8.43 1.49 17.52
N ASP A 364 -9.21 0.70 18.20
CA ASP A 364 -9.91 1.01 19.44
C ASP A 364 -9.33 0.26 20.67
N ASN A 365 -8.06 -0.14 20.58
CA ASN A 365 -7.37 -0.91 21.63
C ASN A 365 -7.02 -0.08 22.87
N PHE A 366 -7.20 1.24 22.82
CA PHE A 366 -6.97 2.18 23.90
C PHE A 366 -8.08 3.24 23.97
N ASP A 367 -8.18 3.97 25.06
CA ASP A 367 -9.25 4.96 25.26
C ASP A 367 -8.96 6.28 24.53
N HIS A 368 -9.96 6.75 23.75
CA HIS A 368 -9.91 8.00 23.01
C HIS A 368 -10.78 9.11 23.62
N SER A 369 -11.38 8.90 24.82
CA SER A 369 -12.37 9.82 25.40
C SER A 369 -11.88 11.26 25.45
N ASP A 370 -10.65 11.48 25.93
CA ASP A 370 -10.03 12.80 26.06
C ASP A 370 -9.12 13.19 24.90
N LEU A 371 -9.05 12.35 23.85
CA LEU A 371 -8.19 12.58 22.69
C LEU A 371 -8.94 13.32 21.57
N LYS A 372 -8.22 14.14 20.80
CA LYS A 372 -8.75 14.88 19.64
C LYS A 372 -8.70 14.08 18.35
N PHE A 373 -8.59 12.76 18.45
CA PHE A 373 -8.53 11.84 17.32
C PHE A 373 -9.19 10.51 17.70
N ILE A 374 -9.45 9.69 16.69
CA ILE A 374 -9.84 8.29 16.81
C ILE A 374 -8.84 7.42 16.08
N HIS A 375 -8.98 6.11 16.21
CA HIS A 375 -8.06 5.14 15.63
C HIS A 375 -6.65 5.29 16.24
N GLY A 376 -5.64 4.79 15.56
CA GLY A 376 -4.27 4.79 16.05
C GLY A 376 -3.28 4.40 14.99
N GLY A 377 -2.27 3.64 15.38
CA GLY A 377 -1.27 3.12 14.47
C GLY A 377 -0.49 1.95 15.05
N VAL A 378 -0.01 1.09 14.18
CA VAL A 378 0.89 -0.01 14.51
C VAL A 378 2.31 0.54 14.62
N ILE A 379 2.92 0.37 15.79
CA ILE A 379 4.32 0.79 16.03
C ILE A 379 5.23 -0.40 15.78
N SER A 380 6.30 -0.21 15.03
CA SER A 380 7.18 -1.29 14.61
C SER A 380 8.65 -0.89 14.51
N LEU A 381 9.51 -1.89 14.71
CA LEU A 381 10.90 -1.88 14.29
C LEU A 381 11.08 -2.93 13.19
N THR A 382 11.65 -2.52 12.06
CA THR A 382 11.87 -3.40 10.91
C THR A 382 13.36 -3.53 10.58
N GLN A 383 13.75 -4.72 10.15
CA GLN A 383 15.07 -5.05 9.65
C GLN A 383 14.98 -5.40 8.17
N THR A 384 14.77 -4.38 7.35
CA THR A 384 14.54 -4.53 5.91
C THR A 384 15.82 -4.61 5.07
N GLY A 385 16.98 -4.57 5.71
CA GLY A 385 18.28 -4.38 5.07
C GLY A 385 18.64 -2.90 4.91
N LYS A 386 19.90 -2.57 5.20
CA LYS A 386 20.44 -1.23 4.96
C LYS A 386 21.25 -1.20 3.69
N ARG A 387 20.95 -0.23 2.85
CA ARG A 387 21.64 0.01 1.59
C ARG A 387 22.45 1.31 1.71
N PRO A 388 23.71 1.34 1.27
CA PRO A 388 24.63 2.43 1.58
C PRO A 388 24.31 3.77 0.91
N ILE A 389 23.59 3.80 -0.21
CA ILE A 389 23.19 5.04 -0.88
C ILE A 389 22.02 5.73 -0.15
N GLU A 390 21.03 4.95 0.32
CA GLU A 390 19.87 5.48 1.03
C GLU A 390 20.13 5.72 2.52
N SER A 391 20.96 4.88 3.15
CA SER A 391 21.13 4.83 4.61
C SER A 391 22.29 5.71 5.06
N ASN A 392 22.03 6.98 5.29
CA ASN A 392 23.02 7.99 5.66
C ASN A 392 22.64 8.78 6.94
N ALA A 393 21.91 8.14 7.87
CA ALA A 393 21.50 8.77 9.12
C ALA A 393 22.70 9.22 9.96
N THR A 394 22.62 10.42 10.51
CA THR A 394 23.66 11.01 11.38
C THR A 394 23.03 11.56 12.67
N PRO A 395 23.74 11.50 13.82
CA PRO A 395 23.25 12.05 15.07
C PRO A 395 22.99 13.57 15.01
N PRO A 396 22.18 14.11 15.93
CA PRO A 396 21.95 15.54 16.05
C PRO A 396 23.27 16.33 16.16
N GLY A 397 23.32 17.51 15.55
CA GLY A 397 24.50 18.37 15.55
C GLY A 397 25.55 18.04 14.47
N THR A 398 25.40 16.92 13.75
CA THR A 398 26.25 16.63 12.59
C THR A 398 25.94 17.59 11.45
N ARG A 399 26.99 18.16 10.80
CA ARG A 399 26.81 18.96 9.59
C ARG A 399 26.13 18.15 8.48
N ALA A 400 25.28 18.78 7.68
CA ALA A 400 24.52 18.09 6.62
C ALA A 400 25.38 17.70 5.38
N TRP A 401 26.65 18.07 5.33
CA TRP A 401 27.58 17.79 4.22
C TRP A 401 29.04 17.89 4.66
N GLY A 402 29.96 17.45 3.77
CA GLY A 402 31.39 17.51 3.97
C GLY A 402 31.99 16.28 4.65
N SER A 403 33.26 16.38 5.09
CA SER A 403 33.99 15.23 5.64
C SER A 403 33.41 14.71 6.95
N GLU A 404 32.89 15.60 7.81
CA GLU A 404 32.28 15.23 9.07
C GLU A 404 30.97 14.42 8.83
N PHE A 405 30.15 14.86 7.89
CA PHE A 405 28.96 14.12 7.45
C PHE A 405 29.32 12.71 6.98
N LYS A 406 30.30 12.60 6.04
CA LYS A 406 30.73 11.31 5.50
C LYS A 406 31.22 10.35 6.58
N LYS A 407 32.05 10.83 7.51
CA LYS A 407 32.54 10.03 8.64
C LYS A 407 31.42 9.59 9.57
N ALA A 408 30.53 10.51 9.92
CA ALA A 408 29.40 10.21 10.79
C ALA A 408 28.41 9.22 10.13
N ALA A 409 28.06 9.41 8.86
CA ALA A 409 27.19 8.51 8.11
C ALA A 409 27.79 7.09 8.02
N ALA A 410 29.07 6.97 7.67
CA ALA A 410 29.77 5.68 7.61
C ALA A 410 29.81 4.97 8.99
N TYR A 411 30.15 5.72 10.06
CA TYR A 411 30.18 5.17 11.40
C TYR A 411 28.81 4.69 11.86
N ASN A 412 27.77 5.49 11.64
CA ASN A 412 26.40 5.19 12.10
C ASN A 412 25.63 4.26 11.15
N PHE A 413 26.15 3.93 9.97
CA PHE A 413 25.50 3.01 9.03
C PHE A 413 25.04 1.71 9.73
N ASN A 414 25.93 1.08 10.50
CA ASN A 414 25.61 -0.13 11.23
C ASN A 414 25.25 0.09 12.72
N ARG A 415 25.08 1.35 13.17
CA ARG A 415 24.79 1.72 14.57
C ARG A 415 23.52 2.53 14.73
N SER A 416 22.73 2.67 13.69
CA SER A 416 21.45 3.37 13.75
C SER A 416 20.30 2.45 13.32
N LEU A 417 19.13 2.68 13.87
CA LEU A 417 17.90 2.02 13.46
C LEU A 417 16.72 2.99 13.53
N GLY A 418 15.63 2.64 12.86
CA GLY A 418 14.37 3.37 12.91
C GLY A 418 13.30 2.61 13.68
N ILE A 419 12.57 3.29 14.55
CA ILE A 419 11.26 2.87 15.02
C ILE A 419 10.25 3.77 14.35
N GLY A 420 9.21 3.20 13.77
CA GLY A 420 8.17 3.95 13.09
C GLY A 420 6.79 3.44 13.39
N ALA A 421 5.80 4.18 12.95
CA ALA A 421 4.43 3.69 12.96
C ALA A 421 3.73 3.98 11.64
N GLN A 422 2.74 3.15 11.35
CA GLN A 422 1.76 3.37 10.32
C GLN A 422 0.45 3.75 11.02
N GLY A 423 0.11 5.03 10.96
CA GLY A 423 -1.06 5.58 11.64
C GLY A 423 -2.18 5.89 10.65
N ALA A 424 -3.40 5.64 11.07
CA ALA A 424 -4.59 5.85 10.26
C ALA A 424 -4.83 7.32 9.94
N SER A 425 -5.33 7.58 8.74
CA SER A 425 -5.92 8.86 8.34
C SER A 425 -7.43 8.67 8.16
N ILE A 426 -8.22 9.63 8.61
CA ILE A 426 -9.67 9.58 8.48
C ILE A 426 -10.10 10.42 7.27
N ALA A 427 -11.02 9.86 6.46
CA ALA A 427 -11.52 10.54 5.28
C ALA A 427 -12.12 11.91 5.61
N TYR A 428 -11.77 12.92 4.81
CA TYR A 428 -12.13 14.31 5.03
C TYR A 428 -12.70 14.93 3.75
N LYS A 429 -13.75 15.75 3.87
CA LYS A 429 -14.47 16.28 2.70
C LYS A 429 -13.62 17.14 1.77
N ALA A 430 -12.64 17.88 2.31
CA ALA A 430 -11.74 18.69 1.50
C ALA A 430 -10.62 17.88 0.81
N ASN A 431 -10.46 16.60 1.16
CA ASN A 431 -9.49 15.69 0.54
C ASN A 431 -10.19 14.85 -0.52
N TYR A 432 -9.87 15.08 -1.79
CA TYR A 432 -10.59 14.44 -2.90
C TYR A 432 -9.76 14.32 -4.18
N LEU A 433 -10.24 13.45 -5.06
CA LEU A 433 -9.72 13.26 -6.40
C LEU A 433 -10.69 13.87 -7.43
N SER A 434 -10.15 14.45 -8.51
CA SER A 434 -10.91 14.99 -9.64
C SER A 434 -10.08 14.91 -10.92
N LEU A 435 -10.66 15.25 -12.08
CA LEU A 435 -9.88 15.37 -13.31
C LEU A 435 -9.31 16.79 -13.45
N ASP A 436 -8.08 16.91 -13.92
CA ASP A 436 -7.49 18.19 -14.29
C ASP A 436 -8.08 18.71 -15.59
N LYS A 437 -8.40 20.02 -15.63
CA LYS A 437 -9.01 20.65 -16.81
C LYS A 437 -7.98 21.09 -17.85
N THR A 438 -6.71 21.17 -17.46
CA THR A 438 -5.64 21.75 -18.27
C THR A 438 -4.64 20.70 -18.75
N TYR A 439 -4.20 19.86 -17.82
CA TYR A 439 -3.10 18.93 -18.06
C TYR A 439 -3.61 17.55 -18.49
N LYS A 440 -2.91 16.95 -19.44
CA LYS A 440 -3.22 15.63 -20.02
C LYS A 440 -1.99 14.72 -19.95
N ASP A 441 -2.24 13.42 -19.97
CA ASP A 441 -1.21 12.40 -20.14
C ASP A 441 -0.77 12.23 -21.60
N ALA A 442 0.20 11.35 -21.84
CA ALA A 442 0.72 11.06 -23.18
C ALA A 442 -0.34 10.47 -24.14
N TYR A 443 -1.43 9.95 -23.61
CA TYR A 443 -2.54 9.37 -24.38
C TYR A 443 -3.71 10.35 -24.60
N GLY A 444 -3.54 11.61 -24.18
CA GLY A 444 -4.54 12.67 -24.36
C GLY A 444 -5.65 12.70 -23.31
N LEU A 445 -5.62 11.83 -22.31
CA LEU A 445 -6.59 11.84 -21.21
C LEU A 445 -6.24 12.90 -20.15
N PRO A 446 -7.24 13.50 -19.50
CA PRO A 446 -7.00 14.40 -18.37
C PRO A 446 -6.17 13.71 -17.29
N LEU A 447 -5.19 14.43 -16.72
CA LEU A 447 -4.49 13.94 -15.51
C LEU A 447 -5.45 13.86 -14.33
N LEU A 448 -5.23 12.91 -13.44
CA LEU A 448 -5.90 12.91 -12.15
C LEU A 448 -5.37 14.09 -11.33
N ARG A 449 -6.28 14.84 -10.68
CA ARG A 449 -5.95 15.90 -9.75
C ARG A 449 -6.20 15.42 -8.33
N MET A 450 -5.19 15.51 -7.51
CA MET A 450 -5.26 15.25 -6.08
C MET A 450 -5.30 16.58 -5.32
N THR A 451 -6.32 16.76 -4.51
CA THR A 451 -6.41 17.80 -3.49
C THR A 451 -6.33 17.12 -2.13
N TYR A 452 -5.22 17.32 -1.40
CA TYR A 452 -4.99 16.62 -0.14
C TYR A 452 -4.08 17.40 0.81
N ASN A 453 -4.48 17.45 2.07
CA ASN A 453 -3.63 17.90 3.16
C ASN A 453 -3.91 17.09 4.43
N PHE A 454 -2.95 17.09 5.36
CA PHE A 454 -3.17 16.53 6.69
C PHE A 454 -4.22 17.33 7.44
N THR A 455 -5.05 16.61 8.20
CA THR A 455 -6.09 17.18 9.06
C THR A 455 -5.56 17.40 10.48
N ASP A 456 -6.35 18.05 11.33
CA ASP A 456 -6.00 18.21 12.75
C ASP A 456 -6.02 16.86 13.49
N GLN A 457 -6.89 15.95 13.07
CA GLN A 457 -6.92 14.56 13.51
C GLN A 457 -5.57 13.87 13.22
N ASP A 458 -5.05 14.01 11.99
CA ASP A 458 -3.78 13.41 11.56
C ASP A 458 -2.61 13.93 12.39
N ARG A 459 -2.56 15.26 12.63
CA ARG A 459 -1.50 15.90 13.43
C ARG A 459 -1.55 15.48 14.90
N ALA A 460 -2.76 15.47 15.49
CA ALA A 460 -2.94 15.05 16.88
C ALA A 460 -2.54 13.58 17.10
N LEU A 461 -2.92 12.70 16.17
CA LEU A 461 -2.51 11.30 16.20
C LEU A 461 -1.00 11.15 15.99
N PHE A 462 -0.41 11.89 15.04
CA PHE A 462 1.03 11.87 14.80
C PHE A 462 1.81 12.21 16.07
N ASP A 463 1.44 13.27 16.77
CA ASP A 463 2.10 13.73 17.99
C ASP A 463 1.94 12.72 19.15
N TYR A 464 0.76 12.11 19.27
CA TYR A 464 0.50 11.09 20.28
C TYR A 464 1.36 9.84 20.03
N ILE A 465 1.34 9.30 18.82
CA ILE A 465 2.12 8.10 18.46
C ILE A 465 3.63 8.38 18.55
N THR A 466 4.09 9.59 18.20
CA THR A 466 5.50 9.96 18.38
C THR A 466 5.93 9.83 19.84
N LYS A 467 5.11 10.27 20.81
CA LYS A 467 5.41 10.08 22.24
C LYS A 467 5.49 8.61 22.62
N LYS A 468 4.61 7.76 22.07
CA LYS A 468 4.65 6.30 22.32
C LYS A 468 5.89 5.64 21.71
N ILE A 469 6.33 6.09 20.55
CA ILE A 469 7.61 5.68 19.97
C ILE A 469 8.78 6.10 20.86
N GLU A 470 8.77 7.32 21.39
CA GLU A 470 9.83 7.80 22.28
C GLU A 470 9.91 7.02 23.60
N GLU A 471 8.78 6.55 24.14
CA GLU A 471 8.73 5.71 25.33
C GLU A 471 9.52 4.40 25.11
N VAL A 472 9.19 3.65 24.05
CA VAL A 472 9.89 2.40 23.73
C VAL A 472 11.33 2.65 23.27
N ALA A 473 11.59 3.73 22.54
CA ALA A 473 12.92 4.12 22.10
C ALA A 473 13.86 4.37 23.31
N LYS A 474 13.40 5.07 24.32
CA LYS A 474 14.16 5.31 25.57
C LYS A 474 14.45 4.01 26.30
N ALA A 475 13.51 3.06 26.35
CA ALA A 475 13.72 1.74 26.96
C ALA A 475 14.77 0.90 26.22
N MET A 476 15.04 1.16 24.94
CA MET A 476 16.15 0.54 24.19
C MET A 476 17.53 1.12 24.54
N ASN A 477 17.59 2.20 25.35
CA ASN A 477 18.82 2.85 25.79
C ASN A 477 19.78 3.28 24.67
N PRO A 478 19.33 4.09 23.69
CA PRO A 478 20.21 4.62 22.63
C PRO A 478 21.11 5.74 23.18
N LYS A 479 22.28 5.94 22.53
CA LYS A 479 23.16 7.08 22.79
C LYS A 479 22.53 8.42 22.37
N ALA A 480 21.80 8.42 21.29
CA ALA A 480 21.07 9.57 20.78
C ALA A 480 19.80 9.13 20.03
N MET A 481 18.83 10.03 19.96
CA MET A 481 17.56 9.82 19.26
C MET A 481 17.13 11.10 18.56
N VAL A 482 16.49 10.95 17.40
CA VAL A 482 15.84 12.04 16.66
C VAL A 482 14.46 11.59 16.24
N SER A 483 13.43 12.22 16.78
CA SER A 483 12.04 12.01 16.35
C SER A 483 11.72 12.83 15.09
N LYS A 484 10.86 12.30 14.22
CA LYS A 484 10.34 13.05 13.09
C LYS A 484 9.46 14.20 13.62
N PRO A 485 9.60 15.43 13.07
CA PRO A 485 8.74 16.55 13.45
C PRO A 485 7.29 16.31 12.98
N SER A 486 6.33 16.86 13.74
CA SER A 486 4.93 16.90 13.32
C SER A 486 4.78 17.60 11.96
N PRO A 487 4.06 16.99 11.01
CA PRO A 487 3.93 17.56 9.67
C PRO A 487 3.01 18.80 9.70
N LYS A 488 3.44 19.88 9.05
CA LYS A 488 2.57 21.06 8.82
C LYS A 488 1.61 20.78 7.68
N ASP A 489 2.16 20.63 6.47
CA ASP A 489 1.42 20.31 5.26
C ASP A 489 1.94 19.02 4.63
N TYR A 490 1.06 18.34 3.91
CA TYR A 490 1.44 17.17 3.16
C TYR A 490 2.37 17.57 2.00
N ASN A 491 3.46 16.84 1.88
CA ASN A 491 4.39 16.96 0.76
C ASN A 491 4.44 15.63 0.00
N ILE A 492 4.04 15.65 -1.26
CA ILE A 492 3.96 14.46 -2.12
C ILE A 492 5.32 13.96 -2.61
N VAL A 493 6.37 14.80 -2.53
CA VAL A 493 7.69 14.51 -3.13
C VAL A 493 8.52 13.50 -2.34
N PRO A 494 8.67 13.63 -0.99
CA PRO A 494 9.43 12.65 -0.23
C PRO A 494 8.66 11.35 -0.07
N TYR A 495 9.40 10.24 -0.03
CA TYR A 495 8.82 8.95 0.33
C TYR A 495 8.33 8.97 1.78
N GLN A 496 7.12 8.53 2.00
CA GLN A 496 6.51 8.39 3.32
C GLN A 496 5.91 6.99 3.47
N THR A 497 4.96 6.65 2.62
CA THR A 497 4.24 5.38 2.54
C THR A 497 3.52 5.31 1.20
N THR A 498 2.97 4.15 0.84
CA THR A 498 2.21 3.94 -0.41
C THR A 498 0.74 3.59 -0.17
N HIS A 499 0.23 3.85 1.02
CA HIS A 499 -1.12 3.47 1.46
C HIS A 499 -2.17 4.51 1.06
N ASN A 500 -2.34 4.72 -0.24
CA ASN A 500 -3.40 5.57 -0.79
C ASN A 500 -4.74 4.81 -0.79
N THR A 501 -5.80 5.46 -0.32
CA THR A 501 -7.14 4.87 -0.24
C THR A 501 -8.21 5.93 -0.46
N GLY A 502 -9.48 5.54 -0.47
CA GLY A 502 -10.59 6.46 -0.74
C GLY A 502 -10.78 6.77 -2.24
N GLY A 503 -11.53 7.80 -2.55
CA GLY A 503 -11.88 8.17 -3.94
C GLY A 503 -12.89 7.24 -4.62
N THR A 504 -12.97 5.97 -4.21
CA THR A 504 -13.97 4.98 -4.61
C THR A 504 -14.52 4.27 -3.38
N ILE A 505 -15.12 5.04 -2.48
CA ILE A 505 -15.57 4.57 -1.17
C ILE A 505 -16.56 3.43 -1.32
N THR A 506 -16.38 2.37 -0.52
CA THR A 506 -17.28 1.21 -0.43
C THR A 506 -18.34 1.47 0.64
N GLY A 507 -19.60 1.12 0.38
CA GLY A 507 -20.70 1.33 1.32
C GLY A 507 -21.97 0.61 0.91
N LYS A 508 -23.05 0.86 1.64
CA LYS A 508 -24.34 0.19 1.44
C LYS A 508 -25.30 0.94 0.51
N SER A 509 -25.03 2.21 0.23
CA SER A 509 -25.94 3.10 -0.49
C SER A 509 -25.21 3.84 -1.61
N PRO A 510 -25.82 4.01 -2.80
CA PRO A 510 -25.23 4.78 -3.90
C PRO A 510 -25.13 6.28 -3.61
N GLU A 511 -25.81 6.80 -2.57
CA GLU A 511 -25.74 8.19 -2.15
C GLU A 511 -24.44 8.49 -1.39
N ASP A 512 -23.83 7.50 -0.77
CA ASP A 512 -22.64 7.64 0.05
C ASP A 512 -21.43 6.80 -0.39
N SER A 513 -21.60 5.95 -1.40
CA SER A 513 -20.54 5.06 -1.91
C SER A 513 -20.48 4.99 -3.43
N VAL A 514 -19.37 4.50 -3.94
CA VAL A 514 -19.13 4.18 -5.37
C VAL A 514 -19.26 2.68 -5.60
N VAL A 515 -18.91 1.88 -4.60
CA VAL A 515 -18.87 0.41 -4.63
C VAL A 515 -19.71 -0.12 -3.49
N ASN A 516 -20.48 -1.18 -3.73
CA ASN A 516 -21.20 -1.96 -2.72
C ASN A 516 -20.47 -3.27 -2.37
N SER A 517 -21.06 -4.08 -1.50
CA SER A 517 -20.59 -5.44 -1.17
C SER A 517 -20.87 -6.42 -2.27
#